data_8bf77fca8db45e26091216c02e5c9ee3
#
_entry.id   8bf77fca8db45e26091216c02e5c9ee3
#
_cell.length_a   1.000
_cell.length_b   1.000
_cell.length_c   1.000
_cell.angle_alpha   90.00
_cell.angle_beta   90.00
_cell.angle_gamma   90.00
#
_symmetry.space_group_name_H-M   'P 1'
#
loop_
_entity.id
_entity.type
_entity.pdbx_description
1 polymer ?
#
loop_
_entity_poly.entity_id
_entity_poly.type
_entity_poly.pdbx_seq_one_letter_code
_entity_poly.pdbx_strand_id
1 'polypeptide(L)'
;VRLYRQDFAQYGDELVHEKVYYPKNAQVKKLKGDLLHFTYKDIHHYLVKSASYAKAWAIQRANAGKKASLMDGVTHALGCFVKMYLLKAGFLDGKQGFLLAILSAHSTFVKYADLWNRTRNND
;
A
#
# COMPACT_ATOMS: atom_id res chain seq x y z
N VAL A 1 4.86 -0.61 -16.66
CA VAL A 1 5.18 0.30 -17.76
C VAL A 1 5.60 1.64 -17.17
N ARG A 2 6.65 2.28 -17.71
CA ARG A 2 7.20 3.56 -17.20
C ARG A 2 7.17 4.66 -18.24
N LEU A 3 7.19 4.28 -19.53
CA LEU A 3 7.14 5.20 -20.65
C LEU A 3 6.17 4.64 -21.68
N TYR A 4 5.22 5.45 -22.16
CA TYR A 4 4.24 5.09 -23.16
C TYR A 4 3.69 6.35 -23.84
N ARG A 5 3.12 6.17 -25.02
CA ARG A 5 2.43 7.26 -25.75
C ARG A 5 1.02 7.41 -25.17
N GLN A 6 0.59 8.64 -24.90
CA GLN A 6 -0.73 8.94 -24.32
C GLN A 6 -1.91 8.58 -25.23
N ASP A 7 -1.70 8.63 -26.54
CA ASP A 7 -2.69 8.23 -27.54
C ASP A 7 -2.86 6.70 -27.66
N PHE A 8 -1.96 5.94 -27.02
CA PHE A 8 -1.91 4.48 -27.14
C PHE A 8 -2.18 3.73 -25.83
N ALA A 9 -1.93 4.35 -24.72
CA ALA A 9 -2.12 3.75 -23.40
C ALA A 9 -2.51 4.80 -22.37
N GLN A 10 -3.30 4.40 -21.39
CA GLN A 10 -3.77 5.28 -20.33
C GLN A 10 -3.85 4.55 -18.98
N TYR A 11 -3.86 5.31 -17.90
CA TYR A 11 -4.09 4.77 -16.57
C TYR A 11 -5.55 4.37 -16.39
N GLY A 12 -5.78 3.33 -15.58
CA GLY A 12 -7.11 2.99 -15.10
C GLY A 12 -7.55 3.89 -13.94
N ASP A 13 -8.83 3.80 -13.58
CA ASP A 13 -9.46 4.59 -12.51
C ASP A 13 -9.28 3.97 -11.11
N GLU A 14 -8.31 3.04 -10.94
CA GLU A 14 -8.06 2.41 -9.64
C GLU A 14 -7.50 3.43 -8.64
N LEU A 15 -8.10 3.50 -7.45
CA LEU A 15 -7.68 4.40 -6.36
C LEU A 15 -6.31 4.04 -5.77
N VAL A 16 -5.89 2.78 -5.92
CA VAL A 16 -4.58 2.25 -5.49
C VAL A 16 -4.07 1.24 -6.51
N HIS A 17 -2.74 1.20 -6.68
CA HIS A 17 -2.08 0.31 -7.65
C HIS A 17 -2.50 0.57 -9.10
N GLU A 18 -2.52 1.84 -9.48
CA GLU A 18 -2.77 2.29 -10.85
C GLU A 18 -2.02 1.44 -11.87
N LYS A 19 -2.75 0.99 -12.89
CA LYS A 19 -2.20 0.19 -13.98
C LYS A 19 -2.31 0.95 -15.29
N VAL A 20 -1.31 0.79 -16.14
CA VAL A 20 -1.36 1.28 -17.50
C VAL A 20 -2.02 0.22 -18.37
N TYR A 21 -3.14 0.55 -18.97
CA TYR A 21 -3.84 -0.28 -19.93
C TYR A 21 -3.37 0.05 -21.35
N TYR A 22 -3.04 -0.97 -22.12
CA TYR A 22 -2.58 -0.87 -23.49
C TYR A 22 -3.09 -2.07 -24.31
N PRO A 23 -3.20 -1.97 -25.65
CA PRO A 23 -3.67 -3.04 -26.50
C PRO A 23 -2.85 -4.34 -26.35
N LYS A 24 -3.51 -5.50 -26.48
CA LYS A 24 -2.85 -6.81 -26.32
C LYS A 24 -1.69 -7.05 -27.31
N ASN A 25 -1.72 -6.39 -28.46
CA ASN A 25 -0.68 -6.45 -29.49
C ASN A 25 0.44 -5.41 -29.31
N ALA A 26 0.44 -4.67 -28.20
CA ALA A 26 1.46 -3.66 -27.91
C ALA A 26 2.85 -4.28 -27.76
N GLN A 27 3.83 -3.71 -28.42
CA GLN A 27 5.22 -4.08 -28.22
C GLN A 27 5.77 -3.45 -26.95
N VAL A 28 6.05 -4.27 -25.95
CA VAL A 28 6.66 -3.83 -24.70
C VAL A 28 8.15 -4.15 -24.74
N LYS A 29 8.99 -3.11 -24.53
CA LYS A 29 10.45 -3.28 -24.48
C LYS A 29 10.97 -2.94 -23.07
N LYS A 30 11.96 -3.68 -22.61
CA LYS A 30 12.69 -3.37 -21.38
C LYS A 30 13.77 -2.32 -21.73
N LEU A 31 13.72 -1.18 -21.07
CA LEU A 31 14.78 -0.16 -21.18
C LEU A 31 16.01 -0.61 -20.39
N LYS A 32 17.19 -0.24 -20.88
CA LYS A 32 18.45 -0.43 -20.17
C LYS A 32 18.63 0.70 -19.15
N GLY A 33 19.22 0.36 -18.02
CA GLY A 33 19.44 1.29 -16.91
C GLY A 33 18.39 1.20 -15.81
N ASP A 34 18.79 1.59 -14.62
CA ASP A 34 17.96 1.56 -13.42
C ASP A 34 17.29 2.92 -13.21
N LEU A 35 16.04 2.88 -12.75
CA LEU A 35 15.31 4.07 -12.32
C LEU A 35 15.48 4.23 -10.81
N LEU A 36 16.20 5.24 -10.38
CA LEU A 36 16.29 5.57 -8.96
C LEU A 36 14.95 6.09 -8.46
N HIS A 37 14.41 5.43 -7.45
CA HIS A 37 13.12 5.76 -6.86
C HIS A 37 13.28 6.07 -5.37
N PHE A 38 13.26 7.34 -5.01
CA PHE A 38 13.24 7.80 -3.62
C PHE A 38 11.81 7.82 -3.11
N THR A 39 11.40 6.78 -2.43
CA THR A 39 9.99 6.57 -2.03
C THR A 39 9.55 7.56 -0.96
N TYR A 40 10.40 7.84 0.03
CA TYR A 40 10.11 8.72 1.16
C TYR A 40 11.32 9.61 1.47
N LYS A 41 11.07 10.89 1.75
CA LYS A 41 12.11 11.84 2.16
C LYS A 41 12.41 11.72 3.66
N ASP A 42 11.37 11.49 4.45
CA ASP A 42 11.41 11.41 5.91
C ASP A 42 10.20 10.62 6.45
N ILE A 43 10.13 10.47 7.76
CA ILE A 43 9.04 9.75 8.43
C ILE A 43 7.70 10.49 8.26
N HIS A 44 7.70 11.82 8.29
CA HIS A 44 6.47 12.61 8.08
C HIS A 44 5.87 12.32 6.71
N HIS A 45 6.69 12.40 5.65
CA HIS A 45 6.26 12.07 4.29
C HIS A 45 5.74 10.62 4.17
N TYR A 46 6.40 9.67 4.86
CA TYR A 46 5.90 8.29 4.94
C TYR A 46 4.51 8.22 5.57
N LEU A 47 4.30 8.87 6.72
CA LEU A 47 3.03 8.82 7.45
C LEU A 47 1.89 9.43 6.65
N VAL A 48 2.09 10.60 6.06
CA VAL A 48 1.07 11.27 5.21
C VAL A 48 0.69 10.39 4.03
N LYS A 49 1.67 9.86 3.31
CA LYS A 49 1.44 8.99 2.16
C LYS A 49 0.77 7.66 2.56
N SER A 50 1.22 7.08 3.67
CA SER A 50 0.66 5.86 4.24
C SER A 50 -0.81 6.04 4.66
N ALA A 51 -1.15 7.18 5.29
CA ALA A 51 -2.53 7.51 5.65
C ALA A 51 -3.43 7.65 4.41
N SER A 52 -2.93 8.30 3.36
CA SER A 52 -3.66 8.43 2.09
C SER A 52 -3.96 7.08 1.45
N TYR A 53 -2.98 6.17 1.42
CA TYR A 53 -3.19 4.81 0.94
C TYR A 53 -4.14 3.99 1.82
N ALA A 54 -4.05 4.16 3.14
CA ALA A 54 -4.97 3.50 4.08
C ALA A 54 -6.42 3.94 3.82
N LYS A 55 -6.65 5.25 3.66
CA LYS A 55 -7.96 5.82 3.32
C LYS A 55 -8.51 5.25 2.00
N ALA A 56 -7.72 5.29 0.93
CA ALA A 56 -8.13 4.78 -0.38
C ALA A 56 -8.49 3.29 -0.33
N TRP A 57 -7.68 2.48 0.37
CA TRP A 57 -7.95 1.06 0.57
C TRP A 57 -9.24 0.81 1.37
N ALA A 58 -9.48 1.58 2.45
CA ALA A 58 -10.68 1.44 3.27
C ALA A 58 -11.95 1.81 2.48
N ILE A 59 -11.92 2.90 1.70
CA ILE A 59 -13.02 3.29 0.82
C ILE A 59 -13.33 2.19 -0.19
N GLN A 60 -12.33 1.67 -0.87
CA GLN A 60 -12.50 0.61 -1.87
C GLN A 60 -13.11 -0.65 -1.26
N ARG A 61 -12.70 -1.02 -0.04
CA ARG A 61 -13.24 -2.19 0.68
C ARG A 61 -14.66 -1.96 1.18
N ALA A 62 -14.96 -0.77 1.72
CA ALA A 62 -16.31 -0.41 2.14
C ALA A 62 -17.29 -0.42 0.95
N ASN A 63 -16.90 0.16 -0.19
CA ASN A 63 -17.70 0.13 -1.42
C ASN A 63 -17.94 -1.29 -1.96
N ALA A 64 -17.02 -2.22 -1.69
CA ALA A 64 -17.17 -3.64 -1.99
C ALA A 64 -17.97 -4.42 -0.91
N GLY A 65 -18.63 -3.74 0.03
CA GLY A 65 -19.42 -4.35 1.10
C GLY A 65 -18.61 -5.08 2.15
N LYS A 66 -17.28 -4.87 2.23
CA LYS A 66 -16.45 -5.49 3.26
C LYS A 66 -16.51 -4.70 4.55
N LYS A 67 -16.63 -5.43 5.67
CA LYS A 67 -16.57 -4.89 7.04
C LYS A 67 -15.28 -5.35 7.72
N ALA A 68 -14.88 -4.66 8.77
CA ALA A 68 -13.79 -5.07 9.66
C ALA A 68 -14.12 -4.69 11.10
N SER A 69 -13.45 -5.34 12.03
CA SER A 69 -13.41 -4.97 13.44
C SER A 69 -12.08 -4.31 13.79
N LEU A 70 -12.00 -3.65 14.95
CA LEU A 70 -10.72 -3.16 15.46
C LEU A 70 -9.75 -4.31 15.76
N MET A 71 -10.28 -5.48 16.15
CA MET A 71 -9.46 -6.67 16.42
C MET A 71 -8.81 -7.20 15.13
N ASP A 72 -9.50 -7.12 13.99
CA ASP A 72 -8.88 -7.43 12.70
C ASP A 72 -7.68 -6.50 12.44
N GLY A 73 -7.82 -5.21 12.77
CA GLY A 73 -6.72 -4.25 12.68
C GLY A 73 -5.51 -4.66 13.54
N VAL A 74 -5.74 -5.06 14.79
CA VAL A 74 -4.69 -5.50 15.71
C VAL A 74 -4.00 -6.78 15.21
N THR A 75 -4.78 -7.80 14.85
CA THR A 75 -4.23 -9.09 14.39
C THR A 75 -3.44 -8.97 13.10
N HIS A 76 -3.94 -8.20 12.14
CA HIS A 76 -3.23 -7.94 10.88
C HIS A 76 -1.96 -7.09 11.08
N ALA A 77 -1.99 -6.12 12.01
CA ALA A 77 -0.81 -5.33 12.36
C ALA A 77 0.29 -6.19 13.01
N LEU A 78 -0.09 -7.05 13.96
CA LEU A 78 0.84 -8.00 14.57
C LEU A 78 1.42 -8.96 13.53
N GLY A 79 0.58 -9.53 12.67
CA GLY A 79 1.03 -10.38 11.57
C GLY A 79 1.98 -9.65 10.61
N CYS A 80 1.72 -8.38 10.31
CA CYS A 80 2.60 -7.54 9.51
C CYS A 80 3.97 -7.33 10.19
N PHE A 81 3.97 -7.01 11.48
CA PHE A 81 5.21 -6.86 12.25
C PHE A 81 6.04 -8.14 12.25
N VAL A 82 5.44 -9.27 12.61
CA VAL A 82 6.11 -10.59 12.62
C VAL A 82 6.69 -10.90 11.24
N LYS A 83 5.89 -10.71 10.19
CA LYS A 83 6.34 -10.92 8.82
C LYS A 83 7.55 -10.05 8.45
N MET A 84 7.50 -8.74 8.76
CA MET A 84 8.57 -7.81 8.38
C MET A 84 9.82 -8.01 9.21
N TYR A 85 9.66 -8.14 10.52
CA TYR A 85 10.78 -8.18 11.45
C TYR A 85 11.44 -9.57 11.53
N LEU A 86 10.63 -10.63 11.61
CA LEU A 86 11.14 -12.00 11.73
C LEU A 86 11.26 -12.70 10.37
N LEU A 87 10.15 -12.86 9.62
CA LEU A 87 10.17 -13.70 8.41
C LEU A 87 10.97 -13.09 7.26
N LYS A 88 11.04 -11.76 7.18
CA LYS A 88 11.90 -11.04 6.21
C LYS A 88 13.24 -10.64 6.79
N ALA A 89 13.59 -11.18 7.96
CA ALA A 89 14.85 -10.93 8.64
C ALA A 89 15.16 -9.44 8.88
N GLY A 90 14.13 -8.60 9.07
CA GLY A 90 14.30 -7.17 9.33
C GLY A 90 15.13 -6.87 10.61
N PHE A 91 15.23 -7.84 11.53
CA PHE A 91 16.10 -7.73 12.69
C PHE A 91 17.60 -7.63 12.32
N LEU A 92 17.99 -8.11 11.14
CA LEU A 92 19.37 -7.97 10.64
C LEU A 92 19.71 -6.53 10.26
N ASP A 93 18.70 -5.72 9.93
CA ASP A 93 18.86 -4.30 9.63
C ASP A 93 18.87 -3.42 10.90
N GLY A 94 18.96 -4.04 12.08
CA GLY A 94 19.06 -3.35 13.37
C GLY A 94 17.88 -2.42 13.65
N LYS A 95 18.18 -1.19 14.11
CA LYS A 95 17.15 -0.19 14.48
C LYS A 95 16.28 0.24 13.29
N GLN A 96 16.85 0.30 12.11
CA GLN A 96 16.14 0.67 10.87
C GLN A 96 15.10 -0.39 10.50
N GLY A 97 15.46 -1.67 10.56
CA GLY A 97 14.53 -2.76 10.30
C GLY A 97 13.40 -2.84 11.33
N PHE A 98 13.71 -2.59 12.61
CA PHE A 98 12.70 -2.49 13.67
C PHE A 98 11.73 -1.33 13.41
N LEU A 99 12.25 -0.13 13.12
CA LEU A 99 11.45 1.05 12.80
C LEU A 99 10.52 0.78 11.60
N LEU A 100 11.06 0.20 10.53
CA LEU A 100 10.27 -0.13 9.34
C LEU A 100 9.16 -1.15 9.64
N ALA A 101 9.43 -2.15 10.46
CA ALA A 101 8.45 -3.14 10.88
C ALA A 101 7.30 -2.51 11.69
N ILE A 102 7.60 -1.60 12.64
CA ILE A 102 6.61 -0.85 13.41
C ILE A 102 5.77 0.05 12.52
N LEU A 103 6.39 0.83 11.64
CA LEU A 103 5.68 1.73 10.72
C LEU A 103 4.77 0.96 9.75
N SER A 104 5.21 -0.21 9.28
CA SER A 104 4.41 -1.08 8.42
C SER A 104 3.21 -1.69 9.15
N ALA A 105 3.41 -2.11 10.41
CA ALA A 105 2.34 -2.60 11.28
C ALA A 105 1.31 -1.50 11.57
N HIS A 106 1.77 -0.29 11.92
CA HIS A 106 0.92 0.89 12.11
C HIS A 106 0.07 1.18 10.88
N SER A 107 0.69 1.24 9.70
CA SER A 107 -0.04 1.45 8.43
C SER A 107 -1.10 0.38 8.19
N THR A 108 -0.80 -0.86 8.52
CA THR A 108 -1.74 -1.98 8.43
C THR A 108 -2.91 -1.82 9.39
N PHE A 109 -2.64 -1.46 10.65
CA PHE A 109 -3.70 -1.16 11.63
C PHE A 109 -4.63 -0.05 11.14
N VAL A 110 -4.08 1.08 10.67
CA VAL A 110 -4.87 2.24 10.20
C VAL A 110 -5.82 1.87 9.07
N LYS A 111 -5.44 0.99 8.14
CA LYS A 111 -6.32 0.49 7.07
C LYS A 111 -7.59 -0.16 7.61
N TYR A 112 -7.44 -1.06 8.56
CA TYR A 112 -8.58 -1.80 9.15
C TYR A 112 -9.38 -0.91 10.10
N ALA A 113 -8.72 -0.05 10.86
CA ALA A 113 -9.39 0.90 11.75
C ALA A 113 -10.25 1.91 10.96
N ASP A 114 -9.77 2.41 9.82
CA ASP A 114 -10.55 3.28 8.94
C ASP A 114 -11.72 2.52 8.29
N LEU A 115 -11.51 1.28 7.87
CA LEU A 115 -12.59 0.43 7.34
C LEU A 115 -13.67 0.18 8.41
N TRP A 116 -13.28 -0.19 9.64
CA TRP A 116 -14.21 -0.34 10.75
C TRP A 116 -14.98 0.96 11.01
N ASN A 117 -14.29 2.10 11.11
CA ASN A 117 -14.92 3.38 11.37
C ASN A 117 -15.97 3.78 10.32
N ARG A 118 -15.73 3.44 9.05
CA ARG A 118 -16.66 3.69 7.93
C ARG A 118 -17.87 2.76 7.94
N THR A 119 -17.75 1.57 8.49
CA THR A 119 -18.77 0.52 8.37
C THR A 119 -19.48 0.21 9.67
N ARG A 120 -19.05 0.76 10.81
CA ARG A 120 -19.64 0.49 12.14
C ARG A 120 -21.08 1.01 12.32
N ASN A 121 -21.48 2.05 11.57
CA ASN A 121 -22.79 2.68 11.71
C ASN A 121 -23.82 2.18 10.69
N ASN A 122 -23.50 1.13 9.95
CA ASN A 122 -24.37 0.52 8.95
C ASN A 122 -25.02 -0.79 9.47
N ASP A 123 -25.15 -0.92 10.82
CA ASP A 123 -25.88 -2.02 11.50
C ASP A 123 -27.17 -1.51 12.09
#